data_9997eabd13d9eeb05a97ab1ea076b7d6
#
_entry.id   9997eabd13d9eeb05a97ab1ea076b7d6
#
_cell.length_a   1.000
_cell.length_b   1.000
_cell.length_c   1.000
_cell.angle_alpha   90.00
_cell.angle_beta   90.00
_cell.angle_gamma   90.00
#
_symmetry.space_group_name_H-M   'P 1'
#
loop_
_entity.id
_entity.type
_entity.pdbx_description
1 polymer ?
#
loop_
_entity_poly.entity_id
_entity_poly.type
_entity_poly.pdbx_seq_one_letter_code
_entity_poly.pdbx_strand_id
1 'polypeptide(L)'
;GGTVDYVNAHEHHYLTDPAHREEGGTPAIIESIRAGLAFQLKHAVGTDVIRAQEERFLRRAIDSWREHPGIGLLGNLEADRLSILSFVIRRPGGRFLHHNFVVALLNDLFGIQSRGGCSCAGPYGHRLLGIDLDRSHRFEAQILQGCEGIKPGWVRVSFNYFLSDTVLRYIVEAVRLVASHGWKLLPEYRFDPSRGLWRHRVGLVEPPLRLNQLRYDATGRLRWPAHHERADEDALADYLDAAEKIFADLDGWKREEDTGGVSPQFEELRWFELPRVCLDPMA
;
A
#
# COMPACT_ATOMS: atom_id res chain seq x y z
N GLY A 1 9.46 12.04 39.04
CA GLY A 1 8.20 11.85 38.37
C GLY A 1 7.19 11.11 39.23
N GLY A 2 6.00 10.95 38.72
CA GLY A 2 4.87 10.30 39.40
C GLY A 2 4.99 8.79 39.60
N THR A 3 6.14 8.19 39.35
CA THR A 3 6.36 6.73 39.43
C THR A 3 6.98 6.28 40.74
N VAL A 4 7.30 7.23 41.64
CA VAL A 4 7.97 6.98 42.90
C VAL A 4 7.17 7.56 44.04
N ASP A 5 7.15 6.88 45.20
CA ASP A 5 6.68 7.42 46.47
C ASP A 5 7.69 8.42 47.06
N TYR A 6 8.97 8.12 46.88
CA TYR A 6 10.05 8.93 47.35
C TYR A 6 11.34 8.69 46.58
N VAL A 7 12.17 9.75 46.44
CA VAL A 7 13.49 9.68 45.84
C VAL A 7 14.45 10.65 46.51
N ASN A 8 15.67 10.23 46.76
CA ASN A 8 16.77 11.05 47.23
C ASN A 8 18.03 10.76 46.41
N ALA A 9 19.19 11.28 46.85
CA ALA A 9 20.45 11.11 46.14
C ALA A 9 20.97 9.67 46.10
N HIS A 10 20.45 8.77 46.91
CA HIS A 10 20.93 7.39 47.08
C HIS A 10 19.90 6.32 46.82
N GLU A 11 18.59 6.63 46.97
CA GLU A 11 17.54 5.66 46.99
C GLU A 11 16.30 6.09 46.19
N HIS A 12 15.57 5.10 45.64
CA HIS A 12 14.29 5.26 44.94
C HIS A 12 13.31 4.29 45.55
N HIS A 13 12.16 4.77 45.96
CA HIS A 13 11.03 3.98 46.39
C HIS A 13 9.93 4.10 45.33
N TYR A 14 9.80 3.07 44.50
CA TYR A 14 8.79 3.03 43.43
C TYR A 14 7.43 2.71 43.99
N LEU A 15 6.40 3.25 43.31
CA LEU A 15 5.00 2.88 43.57
C LEU A 15 4.82 1.37 43.48
N THR A 16 4.01 0.81 44.38
CA THR A 16 3.70 -0.63 44.40
C THR A 16 2.73 -1.02 43.32
N ASP A 17 1.80 -0.15 42.90
CA ASP A 17 0.90 -0.38 41.80
C ASP A 17 1.66 -0.32 40.46
N PRO A 18 1.72 -1.45 39.68
CA PRO A 18 2.44 -1.51 38.43
C PRO A 18 1.92 -0.51 37.39
N ALA A 19 0.61 -0.28 37.30
CA ALA A 19 0.01 0.63 36.32
C ALA A 19 0.52 2.06 36.53
N HIS A 20 0.45 2.56 37.77
CA HIS A 20 0.93 3.90 38.09
C HIS A 20 2.45 4.01 38.04
N ARG A 21 3.16 2.93 38.43
CA ARG A 21 4.63 2.92 38.37
C ARG A 21 5.16 3.06 36.97
N GLU A 22 4.50 2.47 35.98
CA GLU A 22 4.95 2.52 34.57
C GLU A 22 4.46 3.79 33.84
N GLU A 23 3.61 4.60 34.45
CA GLU A 23 3.20 5.90 33.92
C GLU A 23 4.18 7.01 34.29
N GLY A 24 5.24 7.21 33.47
CA GLY A 24 6.35 8.13 33.73
C GLY A 24 6.05 9.63 33.63
N GLY A 25 4.79 10.04 33.51
CA GLY A 25 4.38 11.44 33.37
C GLY A 25 2.88 11.57 33.14
N THR A 26 2.46 12.73 32.66
CA THR A 26 1.05 12.96 32.30
C THR A 26 0.67 11.99 31.17
N PRO A 27 -0.38 11.18 31.34
CA PRO A 27 -0.82 10.26 30.29
C PRO A 27 -1.31 11.00 29.05
N ALA A 28 -1.39 10.30 27.95
CA ALA A 28 -1.89 10.80 26.65
C ALA A 28 -3.42 11.02 26.72
N ILE A 29 -3.88 12.04 27.44
CA ILE A 29 -5.28 12.28 27.74
C ILE A 29 -6.12 12.49 26.48
N ILE A 30 -5.67 13.34 25.57
CA ILE A 30 -6.40 13.66 24.33
C ILE A 30 -6.47 12.42 23.43
N GLU A 31 -5.37 11.69 23.30
CA GLU A 31 -5.31 10.46 22.51
C GLU A 31 -6.24 9.38 23.09
N SER A 32 -6.30 9.27 24.41
CA SER A 32 -7.20 8.33 25.10
C SER A 32 -8.66 8.70 24.87
N ILE A 33 -9.02 9.98 24.91
CA ILE A 33 -10.38 10.45 24.58
C ILE A 33 -10.70 10.13 23.10
N ARG A 34 -9.77 10.39 22.18
CA ARG A 34 -9.96 10.06 20.75
C ARG A 34 -10.16 8.57 20.53
N ALA A 35 -9.37 7.73 21.20
CA ALA A 35 -9.54 6.29 21.17
C ALA A 35 -10.91 5.88 21.71
N GLY A 36 -11.33 6.44 22.84
CA GLY A 36 -12.66 6.21 23.43
C GLY A 36 -13.79 6.56 22.46
N LEU A 37 -13.71 7.70 21.78
CA LEU A 37 -14.70 8.11 20.78
C LEU A 37 -14.73 7.15 19.56
N ALA A 38 -13.59 6.65 19.13
CA ALA A 38 -13.52 5.65 18.05
C ALA A 38 -14.20 4.32 18.46
N PHE A 39 -13.99 3.87 19.71
CA PHE A 39 -14.70 2.69 20.25
C PHE A 39 -16.19 2.92 20.41
N GLN A 40 -16.62 4.11 20.84
CA GLN A 40 -18.03 4.46 20.92
C GLN A 40 -18.71 4.43 19.55
N LEU A 41 -18.05 5.00 18.52
CA LEU A 41 -18.54 4.94 17.14
C LEU A 41 -18.67 3.49 16.66
N LYS A 42 -17.65 2.67 16.86
CA LYS A 42 -17.68 1.25 16.51
C LYS A 42 -18.82 0.51 17.21
N HIS A 43 -19.04 0.79 18.50
CA HIS A 43 -20.13 0.21 19.27
C HIS A 43 -21.52 0.66 18.76
N ALA A 44 -21.65 1.94 18.42
CA ALA A 44 -22.90 2.50 17.89
C ALA A 44 -23.28 1.90 16.51
N VAL A 45 -22.30 1.66 15.64
CA VAL A 45 -22.51 0.98 14.35
C VAL A 45 -22.84 -0.49 14.55
N GLY A 46 -22.22 -1.14 15.52
CA GLY A 46 -22.37 -2.56 15.81
C GLY A 46 -21.34 -3.43 15.08
N THR A 47 -20.66 -4.27 15.84
CA THR A 47 -19.59 -5.14 15.31
C THR A 47 -20.09 -6.15 14.28
N ASP A 48 -21.32 -6.65 14.46
CA ASP A 48 -21.92 -7.63 13.55
C ASP A 48 -22.28 -6.98 12.20
N VAL A 49 -22.75 -5.74 12.21
CA VAL A 49 -23.02 -4.96 10.99
C VAL A 49 -21.73 -4.72 10.23
N ILE A 50 -20.68 -4.27 10.93
CA ILE A 50 -19.36 -4.04 10.34
C ILE A 50 -18.86 -5.34 9.69
N ARG A 51 -18.85 -6.45 10.44
CA ARG A 51 -18.39 -7.74 9.97
C ARG A 51 -19.17 -8.23 8.75
N ALA A 52 -20.48 -8.21 8.81
CA ALA A 52 -21.33 -8.67 7.70
C ALA A 52 -21.06 -7.88 6.41
N GLN A 53 -20.91 -6.55 6.52
CA GLN A 53 -20.62 -5.69 5.38
C GLN A 53 -19.23 -5.95 4.79
N GLU A 54 -18.22 -6.03 5.64
CA GLU A 54 -16.83 -6.29 5.23
C GLU A 54 -16.67 -7.68 4.61
N GLU A 55 -17.31 -8.73 5.17
CA GLU A 55 -17.33 -10.06 4.58
C GLU A 55 -18.00 -10.08 3.20
N ARG A 56 -19.10 -9.34 3.04
CA ARG A 56 -19.79 -9.22 1.76
C ARG A 56 -18.88 -8.61 0.70
N PHE A 57 -18.16 -7.54 1.03
CA PHE A 57 -17.21 -6.89 0.14
C PHE A 57 -16.04 -7.81 -0.21
N LEU A 58 -15.49 -8.44 0.81
CA LEU A 58 -14.38 -9.37 0.67
C LEU A 58 -14.70 -10.52 -0.30
N ARG A 59 -15.86 -11.17 -0.12
CA ARG A 59 -16.31 -12.26 -1.00
C ARG A 59 -16.43 -11.80 -2.45
N ARG A 60 -17.08 -10.65 -2.69
CA ARG A 60 -17.23 -10.09 -4.06
C ARG A 60 -15.88 -9.83 -4.72
N ALA A 61 -14.91 -9.30 -3.97
CA ALA A 61 -13.57 -9.05 -4.49
C ALA A 61 -12.82 -10.38 -4.76
N ILE A 62 -12.89 -11.35 -3.84
CA ILE A 62 -12.29 -12.69 -4.01
C ILE A 62 -12.85 -13.38 -5.24
N ASP A 63 -14.17 -13.44 -5.39
CA ASP A 63 -14.82 -14.11 -6.51
C ASP A 63 -14.40 -13.50 -7.85
N SER A 64 -14.38 -12.15 -7.93
CA SER A 64 -13.96 -11.44 -9.14
C SER A 64 -12.48 -11.66 -9.47
N TRP A 65 -11.60 -11.62 -8.47
CA TRP A 65 -10.16 -11.69 -8.72
C TRP A 65 -9.64 -13.11 -8.86
N ARG A 66 -10.27 -14.11 -8.22
CA ARG A 66 -9.93 -15.54 -8.34
C ARG A 66 -10.02 -16.03 -9.78
N GLU A 67 -10.97 -15.51 -10.53
CA GLU A 67 -11.17 -15.89 -11.93
C GLU A 67 -10.20 -15.22 -12.90
N HIS A 68 -9.49 -14.18 -12.45
CA HIS A 68 -8.58 -13.42 -13.30
C HIS A 68 -7.21 -14.09 -13.37
N PRO A 69 -6.73 -14.54 -14.57
CA PRO A 69 -5.49 -15.32 -14.69
C PRO A 69 -4.23 -14.58 -14.29
N GLY A 70 -4.26 -13.24 -14.33
CA GLY A 70 -3.13 -12.37 -13.93
C GLY A 70 -3.09 -12.02 -12.45
N ILE A 71 -4.11 -12.36 -11.65
CA ILE A 71 -4.17 -12.03 -10.22
C ILE A 71 -3.93 -13.27 -9.37
N GLY A 72 -2.86 -13.26 -8.58
CA GLY A 72 -2.58 -14.28 -7.58
C GLY A 72 -2.99 -13.82 -6.18
N LEU A 73 -4.12 -14.30 -5.66
CA LEU A 73 -4.54 -14.02 -4.28
C LEU A 73 -3.66 -14.78 -3.30
N LEU A 74 -3.27 -14.14 -2.21
CA LEU A 74 -2.38 -14.71 -1.20
C LEU A 74 -3.13 -15.05 0.10
N GLY A 75 -2.69 -16.15 0.71
CA GLY A 75 -3.23 -16.63 1.99
C GLY A 75 -4.40 -17.62 1.81
N ASN A 76 -4.95 -18.07 2.94
CA ASN A 76 -6.11 -18.97 2.94
C ASN A 76 -7.39 -18.13 2.73
N LEU A 77 -8.03 -18.28 1.58
CA LEU A 77 -9.21 -17.51 1.21
C LEU A 77 -10.50 -17.98 1.90
N GLU A 78 -10.48 -19.19 2.48
CA GLU A 78 -11.62 -19.79 3.18
C GLU A 78 -11.57 -19.52 4.70
N ALA A 79 -10.44 -18.96 5.19
CA ALA A 79 -10.33 -18.63 6.62
C ALA A 79 -11.17 -17.42 6.98
N ASP A 80 -11.65 -17.39 8.22
CA ASP A 80 -12.18 -16.18 8.85
C ASP A 80 -11.07 -15.13 8.91
N ARG A 81 -11.28 -13.98 8.28
CA ARG A 81 -10.26 -12.96 8.06
C ARG A 81 -10.81 -11.55 8.07
N LEU A 82 -9.93 -10.59 8.30
CA LEU A 82 -10.26 -9.18 8.10
C LEU A 82 -10.46 -8.87 6.62
N SER A 83 -11.16 -7.78 6.32
CA SER A 83 -11.45 -7.30 4.96
C SER A 83 -10.22 -6.73 4.24
N ILE A 84 -9.12 -7.48 4.28
CA ILE A 84 -7.84 -7.16 3.66
C ILE A 84 -7.49 -8.25 2.67
N LEU A 85 -7.30 -7.88 1.40
CA LEU A 85 -6.79 -8.78 0.37
C LEU A 85 -5.35 -8.45 0.02
N SER A 86 -4.53 -9.49 0.03
CA SER A 86 -3.15 -9.48 -0.42
C SER A 86 -3.06 -10.21 -1.75
N PHE A 87 -2.41 -9.60 -2.74
CA PHE A 87 -2.31 -10.18 -4.06
C PHE A 87 -1.02 -9.77 -4.79
N VAL A 88 -0.68 -10.55 -5.79
CA VAL A 88 0.37 -10.28 -6.77
C VAL A 88 -0.24 -10.22 -8.16
N ILE A 89 0.36 -9.44 -9.05
CA ILE A 89 -0.06 -9.37 -10.46
C ILE A 89 1.04 -9.95 -11.32
N ARG A 90 0.67 -10.88 -12.19
CA ARG A 90 1.55 -11.51 -13.18
C ARG A 90 1.15 -11.06 -14.58
N ARG A 91 2.12 -10.62 -15.37
CA ARG A 91 1.92 -10.41 -16.80
C ARG A 91 1.61 -11.74 -17.50
N PRO A 92 0.69 -11.78 -18.47
CA PRO A 92 0.46 -12.97 -19.28
C PRO A 92 1.75 -13.47 -19.95
N GLY A 93 2.13 -14.73 -19.65
CA GLY A 93 3.35 -15.34 -20.20
C GLY A 93 4.69 -14.74 -19.71
N GLY A 94 4.66 -13.87 -18.69
CA GLY A 94 5.80 -13.15 -18.17
C GLY A 94 6.01 -13.27 -16.67
N ARG A 95 6.84 -12.37 -16.14
CA ARG A 95 7.13 -12.23 -14.71
C ARG A 95 6.00 -11.45 -14.01
N PHE A 96 6.13 -11.26 -12.71
CA PHE A 96 5.23 -10.40 -11.95
C PHE A 96 5.43 -8.91 -12.29
N LEU A 97 4.41 -8.10 -12.08
CA LEU A 97 4.59 -6.66 -11.94
C LEU A 97 5.09 -6.36 -10.52
N HIS A 98 6.06 -5.48 -10.42
CA HIS A 98 6.58 -5.07 -9.12
C HIS A 98 5.45 -4.47 -8.26
N HIS A 99 5.34 -4.85 -6.99
CA HIS A 99 4.25 -4.41 -6.12
C HIS A 99 4.13 -2.88 -6.04
N ASN A 100 5.25 -2.15 -5.97
CA ASN A 100 5.22 -0.68 -5.95
C ASN A 100 4.85 -0.07 -7.31
N PHE A 101 5.07 -0.76 -8.43
CA PHE A 101 4.56 -0.33 -9.73
C PHE A 101 3.04 -0.46 -9.78
N VAL A 102 2.49 -1.56 -9.30
CA VAL A 102 1.04 -1.74 -9.19
C VAL A 102 0.41 -0.68 -8.30
N VAL A 103 1.04 -0.36 -7.15
CA VAL A 103 0.60 0.72 -6.26
C VAL A 103 0.62 2.07 -6.96
N ALA A 104 1.69 2.37 -7.72
CA ALA A 104 1.78 3.61 -8.49
C ALA A 104 0.66 3.70 -9.54
N LEU A 105 0.39 2.63 -10.29
CA LEU A 105 -0.70 2.60 -11.25
C LEU A 105 -2.08 2.81 -10.61
N LEU A 106 -2.35 2.12 -9.48
CA LEU A 106 -3.61 2.28 -8.76
C LEU A 106 -3.80 3.70 -8.24
N ASN A 107 -2.71 4.35 -7.81
CA ASN A 107 -2.75 5.75 -7.39
C ASN A 107 -2.94 6.70 -8.57
N ASP A 108 -2.12 6.56 -9.62
CA ASP A 108 -2.01 7.56 -10.69
C ASP A 108 -3.20 7.54 -11.66
N LEU A 109 -3.75 6.34 -11.94
CA LEU A 109 -4.89 6.18 -12.85
C LEU A 109 -6.24 6.26 -12.12
N PHE A 110 -6.31 5.81 -10.87
CA PHE A 110 -7.58 5.58 -10.19
C PHE A 110 -7.71 6.29 -8.85
N GLY A 111 -6.67 6.99 -8.38
CA GLY A 111 -6.69 7.62 -7.06
C GLY A 111 -6.79 6.64 -5.89
N ILE A 112 -6.52 5.35 -6.11
CA ILE A 112 -6.63 4.30 -5.09
C ILE A 112 -5.30 4.19 -4.35
N GLN A 113 -5.31 4.57 -3.07
CA GLN A 113 -4.16 4.41 -2.19
C GLN A 113 -4.12 2.99 -1.64
N SER A 114 -3.28 2.17 -2.24
CA SER A 114 -3.00 0.80 -1.80
C SER A 114 -1.63 0.72 -1.12
N ARG A 115 -1.33 -0.40 -0.49
CA ARG A 115 -0.01 -0.64 0.10
C ARG A 115 0.73 -1.72 -0.65
N GLY A 116 1.95 -1.41 -1.09
CA GLY A 116 2.91 -2.38 -1.63
C GLY A 116 4.04 -2.70 -0.65
N GLY A 117 4.69 -3.84 -0.85
CA GLY A 117 5.87 -4.24 -0.12
C GLY A 117 5.72 -5.52 0.69
N CYS A 118 6.76 -5.81 1.47
CA CYS A 118 6.75 -6.95 2.38
C CYS A 118 5.94 -6.67 3.65
N SER A 119 5.55 -7.71 4.33
CA SER A 119 5.01 -7.67 5.69
C SER A 119 6.16 -7.81 6.70
N CYS A 120 6.03 -7.19 7.89
CA CYS A 120 6.96 -7.41 9.01
C CYS A 120 6.96 -8.87 9.51
N ALA A 121 6.02 -9.72 9.06
CA ALA A 121 5.98 -11.15 9.32
C ALA A 121 6.84 -11.89 8.26
N GLY A 122 8.16 -11.71 8.32
CA GLY A 122 9.12 -12.28 7.36
C GLY A 122 8.91 -13.75 7.06
N PRO A 123 8.88 -14.67 8.05
CA PRO A 123 8.69 -16.11 7.82
C PRO A 123 7.37 -16.43 7.11
N TYR A 124 6.30 -15.72 7.44
CA TYR A 124 5.02 -15.90 6.78
C TYR A 124 5.05 -15.40 5.33
N GLY A 125 5.69 -14.25 5.09
CA GLY A 125 5.88 -13.69 3.74
C GLY A 125 6.68 -14.63 2.84
N HIS A 126 7.76 -15.24 3.34
CA HIS A 126 8.54 -16.24 2.61
C HIS A 126 7.68 -17.45 2.22
N ARG A 127 6.86 -17.95 3.15
CA ARG A 127 5.93 -19.05 2.87
C ARG A 127 4.90 -18.70 1.81
N LEU A 128 4.30 -17.51 1.88
CA LEU A 128 3.31 -17.03 0.89
C LEU A 128 3.88 -16.90 -0.52
N LEU A 129 5.15 -16.47 -0.63
CA LEU A 129 5.83 -16.26 -1.91
C LEU A 129 6.68 -17.44 -2.37
N GLY A 130 6.73 -18.54 -1.58
CA GLY A 130 7.52 -19.72 -1.91
C GLY A 130 9.02 -19.44 -1.92
N ILE A 131 9.52 -18.58 -1.02
CA ILE A 131 10.93 -18.23 -0.90
C ILE A 131 11.59 -19.16 0.10
N ASP A 132 12.53 -19.95 -0.36
CA ASP A 132 13.38 -20.80 0.49
C ASP A 132 14.48 -19.99 1.17
N LEU A 133 15.23 -20.65 2.06
CA LEU A 133 16.26 -19.99 2.86
C LEU A 133 17.45 -19.53 2.02
N ASP A 134 17.87 -20.30 1.02
CA ASP A 134 18.97 -19.93 0.13
C ASP A 134 18.66 -18.67 -0.65
N ARG A 135 17.49 -18.65 -1.27
CA ARG A 135 17.00 -17.46 -1.99
C ARG A 135 16.80 -16.26 -1.07
N SER A 136 16.39 -16.49 0.17
CA SER A 136 16.27 -15.45 1.18
C SER A 136 17.62 -14.80 1.49
N HIS A 137 18.67 -15.58 1.73
CA HIS A 137 20.02 -15.05 1.97
C HIS A 137 20.57 -14.27 0.76
N ARG A 138 20.24 -14.70 -0.44
CA ARG A 138 20.64 -14.00 -1.66
C ARG A 138 19.91 -12.64 -1.81
N PHE A 139 18.62 -12.58 -1.46
CA PHE A 139 17.91 -11.29 -1.38
C PHE A 139 18.52 -10.38 -0.33
N GLU A 140 18.80 -10.91 0.87
CA GLU A 140 19.43 -10.15 1.95
C GLU A 140 20.76 -9.55 1.50
N ALA A 141 21.62 -10.31 0.84
CA ALA A 141 22.91 -9.84 0.33
C ALA A 141 22.76 -8.65 -0.63
N GLN A 142 21.75 -8.68 -1.53
CA GLN A 142 21.47 -7.56 -2.44
C GLN A 142 20.93 -6.33 -1.71
N ILE A 143 20.06 -6.54 -0.73
CA ILE A 143 19.48 -5.47 0.09
C ILE A 143 20.57 -4.76 0.90
N LEU A 144 21.48 -5.50 1.52
CA LEU A 144 22.63 -4.95 2.25
C LEU A 144 23.59 -4.16 1.36
N GLN A 145 23.60 -4.44 0.05
CA GLN A 145 24.33 -3.65 -0.97
C GLN A 145 23.55 -2.42 -1.45
N GLY A 146 22.39 -2.12 -0.86
CA GLY A 146 21.58 -0.95 -1.19
C GLY A 146 20.53 -1.19 -2.28
N CYS A 147 20.30 -2.43 -2.71
CA CYS A 147 19.29 -2.76 -3.72
C CYS A 147 17.93 -3.06 -3.08
N GLU A 148 17.31 -2.07 -2.44
CA GLU A 148 16.01 -2.22 -1.77
C GLU A 148 14.89 -2.68 -2.71
N GLY A 149 14.97 -2.32 -3.99
CA GLY A 149 13.97 -2.66 -5.00
C GLY A 149 13.88 -4.14 -5.35
N ILE A 150 14.83 -4.98 -4.90
CA ILE A 150 14.75 -6.43 -5.12
C ILE A 150 13.85 -7.12 -4.10
N LYS A 151 13.48 -6.45 -3.00
CA LYS A 151 12.67 -7.03 -1.93
C LYS A 151 11.39 -7.65 -2.47
N PRO A 152 11.14 -8.94 -2.21
CA PRO A 152 9.87 -9.55 -2.54
C PRO A 152 8.73 -8.92 -1.75
N GLY A 153 7.57 -8.79 -2.37
CA GLY A 153 6.41 -8.20 -1.74
C GLY A 153 5.14 -8.40 -2.55
N TRP A 154 4.05 -7.86 -2.05
CA TRP A 154 2.73 -7.93 -2.66
C TRP A 154 1.94 -6.65 -2.44
N VAL A 155 0.80 -6.54 -3.08
CA VAL A 155 -0.12 -5.41 -2.91
C VAL A 155 -1.21 -5.79 -1.93
N ARG A 156 -1.66 -4.82 -1.13
CA ARG A 156 -2.80 -4.97 -0.21
C ARG A 156 -3.83 -3.89 -0.45
N VAL A 157 -5.09 -4.32 -0.48
CA VAL A 157 -6.27 -3.46 -0.50
C VAL A 157 -7.16 -3.84 0.67
N SER A 158 -7.76 -2.85 1.30
CA SER A 158 -8.69 -3.02 2.42
C SER A 158 -10.07 -2.51 2.04
N PHE A 159 -11.11 -3.25 2.40
CA PHE A 159 -12.50 -2.88 2.15
C PHE A 159 -13.18 -2.55 3.48
N ASN A 160 -13.33 -1.27 3.76
CA ASN A 160 -13.95 -0.80 4.98
C ASN A 160 -15.49 -0.86 4.86
N TYR A 161 -16.17 -1.14 5.96
CA TYR A 161 -17.63 -1.28 6.02
C TYR A 161 -18.41 -0.07 5.52
N PHE A 162 -17.83 1.12 5.55
CA PHE A 162 -18.47 2.38 5.13
C PHE A 162 -18.33 2.68 3.63
N LEU A 163 -17.69 1.82 2.85
CA LEU A 163 -17.65 1.96 1.39
C LEU A 163 -19.04 1.72 0.80
N SER A 164 -19.36 2.44 -0.27
CA SER A 164 -20.52 2.14 -1.10
C SER A 164 -20.27 0.94 -2.01
N ASP A 165 -21.32 0.35 -2.54
CA ASP A 165 -21.22 -0.69 -3.57
C ASP A 165 -20.60 -0.18 -4.87
N THR A 166 -20.75 1.11 -5.18
CA THR A 166 -20.15 1.77 -6.34
C THR A 166 -18.63 1.86 -6.17
N VAL A 167 -18.17 2.33 -5.01
CA VAL A 167 -16.73 2.39 -4.70
C VAL A 167 -16.11 0.99 -4.66
N LEU A 168 -16.79 0.00 -4.09
CA LEU A 168 -16.30 -1.38 -4.11
C LEU A 168 -16.10 -1.88 -5.54
N ARG A 169 -17.11 -1.72 -6.41
CA ARG A 169 -17.02 -2.14 -7.83
C ARG A 169 -15.87 -1.44 -8.54
N TYR A 170 -15.73 -0.15 -8.31
CA TYR A 170 -14.64 0.66 -8.86
C TYR A 170 -13.27 0.08 -8.48
N ILE A 171 -13.03 -0.18 -7.19
CA ILE A 171 -11.75 -0.74 -6.71
C ILE A 171 -11.50 -2.12 -7.33
N VAL A 172 -12.53 -2.96 -7.37
CA VAL A 172 -12.43 -4.31 -7.93
C VAL A 172 -12.05 -4.26 -9.40
N GLU A 173 -12.69 -3.40 -10.19
CA GLU A 173 -12.44 -3.28 -11.63
C GLU A 173 -11.10 -2.59 -11.92
N ALA A 174 -10.72 -1.56 -11.17
CA ALA A 174 -9.40 -0.93 -11.30
C ALA A 174 -8.26 -1.94 -11.14
N VAL A 175 -8.33 -2.84 -10.16
CA VAL A 175 -7.32 -3.91 -9.98
C VAL A 175 -7.33 -4.88 -11.17
N ARG A 176 -8.50 -5.23 -11.72
CA ARG A 176 -8.61 -6.08 -12.91
C ARG A 176 -7.99 -5.43 -14.15
N LEU A 177 -8.26 -4.15 -14.38
CA LEU A 177 -7.66 -3.37 -15.47
C LEU A 177 -6.14 -3.31 -15.36
N VAL A 178 -5.61 -3.04 -14.15
CA VAL A 178 -4.16 -3.08 -13.91
C VAL A 178 -3.59 -4.48 -14.15
N ALA A 179 -4.29 -5.53 -13.74
CA ALA A 179 -3.84 -6.90 -13.96
C ALA A 179 -3.82 -7.29 -15.45
N SER A 180 -4.80 -6.81 -16.21
CA SER A 180 -4.90 -7.09 -17.64
C SER A 180 -3.93 -6.27 -18.48
N HIS A 181 -3.74 -5.00 -18.15
CA HIS A 181 -3.13 -4.02 -19.05
C HIS A 181 -2.01 -3.19 -18.43
N GLY A 182 -1.85 -3.19 -17.10
CA GLY A 182 -0.89 -2.33 -16.41
C GLY A 182 0.55 -2.45 -16.92
N TRP A 183 0.95 -3.64 -17.37
CA TRP A 183 2.27 -3.87 -17.96
C TRP A 183 2.56 -3.01 -19.19
N LYS A 184 1.55 -2.55 -19.92
CA LYS A 184 1.70 -1.67 -21.09
C LYS A 184 2.28 -0.30 -20.71
N LEU A 185 2.07 0.13 -19.47
CA LEU A 185 2.58 1.41 -18.93
C LEU A 185 4.00 1.34 -18.37
N LEU A 186 4.64 0.17 -18.34
CA LEU A 186 6.03 0.06 -17.89
C LEU A 186 6.95 1.11 -18.52
N PRO A 187 6.91 1.36 -19.86
CA PRO A 187 7.78 2.37 -20.48
C PRO A 187 7.54 3.79 -20.00
N GLU A 188 6.39 4.09 -19.42
CA GLU A 188 6.04 5.42 -18.93
C GLU A 188 6.53 5.69 -17.50
N TYR A 189 7.14 4.69 -16.86
CA TYR A 189 7.63 4.77 -15.49
C TYR A 189 9.14 4.63 -15.39
N ARG A 190 9.70 5.22 -14.33
CA ARG A 190 11.10 5.08 -13.90
C ARG A 190 11.14 4.27 -12.62
N PHE A 191 12.08 3.33 -12.56
CA PHE A 191 12.37 2.51 -11.40
C PHE A 191 13.70 2.92 -10.76
N ASP A 192 13.67 3.15 -9.46
CA ASP A 192 14.85 3.36 -8.63
C ASP A 192 15.16 2.06 -7.87
N PRO A 193 16.19 1.30 -8.27
CA PRO A 193 16.55 0.04 -7.61
C PRO A 193 16.97 0.21 -6.15
N SER A 194 17.53 1.38 -5.79
CA SER A 194 18.03 1.65 -4.45
C SER A 194 16.91 1.86 -3.43
N ARG A 195 15.73 2.29 -3.89
CA ARG A 195 14.57 2.59 -3.03
C ARG A 195 13.36 1.71 -3.32
N GLY A 196 13.38 0.99 -4.45
CA GLY A 196 12.23 0.22 -4.92
C GLY A 196 11.05 1.10 -5.34
N LEU A 197 11.30 2.33 -5.76
CA LEU A 197 10.27 3.29 -6.13
C LEU A 197 10.02 3.29 -7.63
N TRP A 198 8.76 3.43 -7.99
CA TRP A 198 8.30 3.64 -9.36
C TRP A 198 7.67 5.02 -9.47
N ARG A 199 8.05 5.79 -10.47
CA ARG A 199 7.54 7.14 -10.71
C ARG A 199 7.25 7.33 -12.18
N HIS A 200 6.11 7.94 -12.48
CA HIS A 200 5.81 8.34 -13.85
C HIS A 200 6.86 9.31 -14.38
N ARG A 201 7.22 9.22 -15.66
CA ARG A 201 8.31 10.01 -16.30
C ARG A 201 8.06 11.51 -16.27
N VAL A 202 6.79 11.93 -16.34
CA VAL A 202 6.40 13.35 -16.25
C VAL A 202 6.63 13.92 -14.84
N GLY A 203 6.87 13.04 -13.85
CA GLY A 203 7.07 13.42 -12.47
C GLY A 203 5.81 13.32 -11.61
N LEU A 204 5.94 13.69 -10.35
CA LEU A 204 4.82 13.69 -9.41
C LEU A 204 3.92 14.91 -9.67
N VAL A 205 2.62 14.66 -9.69
CA VAL A 205 1.64 15.75 -9.60
C VAL A 205 1.69 16.32 -8.19
N GLU A 206 1.81 17.64 -8.08
CA GLU A 206 1.82 18.30 -6.78
C GLU A 206 0.48 18.09 -6.06
N PRO A 207 0.51 17.71 -4.77
CA PRO A 207 -0.72 17.57 -4.01
C PRO A 207 -1.44 18.91 -3.92
N PRO A 208 -2.79 18.92 -4.03
CA PRO A 208 -3.57 20.16 -4.01
C PRO A 208 -3.49 20.91 -2.67
N LEU A 209 -3.11 20.22 -1.60
CA LEU A 209 -2.97 20.77 -0.25
C LEU A 209 -1.67 20.30 0.39
N ARG A 210 -0.95 21.25 1.02
CA ARG A 210 0.29 20.98 1.74
C ARG A 210 0.24 21.58 3.14
N LEU A 211 0.85 20.91 4.12
CA LEU A 211 0.94 21.41 5.51
C LEU A 211 1.60 22.78 5.61
N ASN A 212 2.57 23.10 4.74
CA ASN A 212 3.23 24.39 4.71
C ASN A 212 2.34 25.53 4.20
N GLN A 213 1.12 25.25 3.74
CA GLN A 213 0.10 26.24 3.35
C GLN A 213 -0.79 26.67 4.53
N LEU A 214 -0.68 26.01 5.69
CA LEU A 214 -1.32 26.46 6.91
C LEU A 214 -0.80 27.85 7.29
N ARG A 215 -1.70 28.78 7.56
CA ARG A 215 -1.41 30.18 7.96
C ARG A 215 -2.35 30.55 9.09
N TYR A 216 -1.87 31.47 9.92
CA TYR A 216 -2.72 32.19 10.86
C TYR A 216 -2.87 33.62 10.39
N ASP A 217 -4.09 34.14 10.38
CA ASP A 217 -4.31 35.55 10.09
C ASP A 217 -3.95 36.46 11.28
N ALA A 218 -4.06 37.78 11.09
CA ALA A 218 -3.73 38.75 12.11
C ALA A 218 -4.54 38.63 13.42
N THR A 219 -5.68 37.92 13.36
CA THR A 219 -6.53 37.63 14.54
C THR A 219 -6.20 36.29 15.21
N GLY A 220 -5.20 35.56 14.71
CA GLY A 220 -4.83 34.23 15.21
C GLY A 220 -5.73 33.11 14.71
N ARG A 221 -6.63 33.38 13.75
CA ARG A 221 -7.50 32.36 13.17
C ARG A 221 -6.76 31.54 12.12
N LEU A 222 -6.87 30.20 12.24
CA LEU A 222 -6.29 29.29 11.28
C LEU A 222 -6.92 29.48 9.89
N ARG A 223 -6.07 29.66 8.90
CA ARG A 223 -6.42 29.64 7.46
C ARG A 223 -5.86 28.41 6.81
N TRP A 224 -6.75 27.62 6.24
CA TRP A 224 -6.44 26.41 5.53
C TRP A 224 -7.01 26.52 4.13
N PRO A 225 -6.19 26.37 3.06
CA PRO A 225 -6.75 26.32 1.71
C PRO A 225 -7.62 25.07 1.61
N ALA A 226 -8.91 25.25 1.50
CA ALA A 226 -9.84 24.16 1.36
C ALA A 226 -9.97 23.80 -0.13
N HIS A 227 -9.77 22.53 -0.43
CA HIS A 227 -10.14 21.98 -1.73
C HIS A 227 -11.61 21.56 -1.66
N HIS A 228 -12.47 22.31 -2.35
CA HIS A 228 -13.92 22.11 -2.28
C HIS A 228 -14.49 21.30 -3.44
N GLU A 229 -13.70 21.11 -4.50
CA GLU A 229 -14.14 20.32 -5.64
C GLU A 229 -14.05 18.85 -5.33
N ARG A 230 -15.19 18.21 -5.25
CA ARG A 230 -15.33 16.77 -5.12
C ARG A 230 -16.24 16.27 -6.22
N ALA A 231 -15.77 15.29 -6.98
CA ALA A 231 -16.63 14.56 -7.90
C ALA A 231 -17.54 13.61 -7.10
N ASP A 232 -18.75 13.43 -7.58
CA ASP A 232 -19.65 12.42 -7.04
C ASP A 232 -19.19 11.01 -7.45
N GLU A 233 -19.74 9.99 -6.81
CA GLU A 233 -19.40 8.59 -7.10
C GLU A 233 -19.73 8.19 -8.56
N ASP A 234 -20.64 8.88 -9.20
CA ASP A 234 -20.97 8.64 -10.61
C ASP A 234 -19.77 8.87 -11.54
N ALA A 235 -18.85 9.79 -11.20
CA ALA A 235 -17.64 10.04 -11.95
C ALA A 235 -16.63 8.87 -11.93
N LEU A 236 -16.80 7.91 -11.03
CA LEU A 236 -15.90 6.75 -10.95
C LEU A 236 -15.94 5.88 -12.22
N ALA A 237 -17.08 5.82 -12.89
CA ALA A 237 -17.20 5.14 -14.18
C ALA A 237 -16.36 5.82 -15.26
N ASP A 238 -16.36 7.16 -15.30
CA ASP A 238 -15.57 7.94 -16.28
C ASP A 238 -14.07 7.69 -16.09
N TYR A 239 -13.61 7.49 -14.85
CA TYR A 239 -12.19 7.17 -14.59
C TYR A 239 -11.82 5.76 -15.07
N LEU A 240 -12.70 4.78 -14.96
CA LEU A 240 -12.47 3.46 -15.55
C LEU A 240 -12.40 3.54 -17.07
N ASP A 241 -13.36 4.22 -17.71
CA ASP A 241 -13.40 4.43 -19.15
C ASP A 241 -12.16 5.17 -19.67
N ALA A 242 -11.67 6.17 -18.90
CA ALA A 242 -10.46 6.90 -19.25
C ALA A 242 -9.22 6.00 -19.17
N ALA A 243 -9.13 5.14 -18.15
CA ALA A 243 -8.05 4.17 -18.04
C ALA A 243 -8.07 3.14 -19.17
N GLU A 244 -9.25 2.63 -19.54
CA GLU A 244 -9.40 1.71 -20.67
C GLU A 244 -8.94 2.35 -21.99
N LYS A 245 -9.27 3.62 -22.24
CA LYS A 245 -8.79 4.38 -23.41
C LYS A 245 -7.28 4.50 -23.41
N ILE A 246 -6.68 4.86 -22.26
CA ILE A 246 -5.22 4.93 -22.11
C ILE A 246 -4.60 3.58 -22.49
N PHE A 247 -5.13 2.47 -21.98
CA PHE A 247 -4.61 1.14 -22.26
C PHE A 247 -4.83 0.69 -23.72
N ALA A 248 -5.89 1.17 -24.37
CA ALA A 248 -6.19 0.87 -25.77
C ALA A 248 -5.25 1.62 -26.73
N ASP A 249 -4.89 2.87 -26.39
CA ASP A 249 -4.04 3.73 -27.20
C ASP A 249 -2.55 3.30 -27.15
N LEU A 250 -2.18 2.53 -26.13
CA LEU A 250 -0.83 2.01 -26.02
C LEU A 250 -0.64 0.81 -26.93
N ASP A 251 0.08 0.99 -28.04
CA ASP A 251 0.62 -0.11 -28.82
C ASP A 251 1.36 -1.07 -27.88
N GLY A 252 1.00 -2.35 -27.95
CA GLY A 252 1.56 -3.35 -27.05
C GLY A 252 3.08 -3.25 -27.02
N TRP A 253 3.62 -2.99 -25.84
CA TRP A 253 5.05 -2.88 -25.62
C TRP A 253 5.77 -4.07 -26.27
N LYS A 254 6.60 -3.77 -27.27
CA LYS A 254 7.46 -4.77 -27.90
C LYS A 254 8.53 -5.13 -26.87
N ARG A 255 8.63 -6.41 -26.56
CA ARG A 255 9.65 -6.98 -25.68
C ARG A 255 11.02 -6.64 -26.27
N GLU A 256 11.65 -5.60 -25.77
CA GLU A 256 13.10 -5.47 -25.91
C GLU A 256 13.69 -6.49 -24.93
N GLU A 257 14.43 -7.45 -25.43
CA GLU A 257 15.23 -8.33 -24.58
C GLU A 257 16.28 -7.46 -23.90
N ASP A 258 16.08 -7.24 -22.62
CA ASP A 258 16.85 -6.26 -21.90
C ASP A 258 17.73 -6.89 -20.83
N THR A 259 19.01 -6.80 -21.09
CA THR A 259 20.09 -7.28 -20.23
C THR A 259 21.09 -6.17 -19.94
N GLY A 260 20.66 -5.03 -19.42
CA GLY A 260 21.64 -4.01 -19.10
C GLY A 260 21.16 -2.91 -18.17
N GLY A 261 21.91 -2.63 -17.12
CA GLY A 261 21.69 -1.52 -16.20
C GLY A 261 21.50 -1.92 -14.74
N VAL A 262 21.37 -3.21 -14.46
CA VAL A 262 21.40 -3.77 -13.09
C VAL A 262 22.55 -4.77 -12.97
N SER A 263 22.98 -5.09 -11.75
CA SER A 263 24.04 -6.09 -11.55
C SER A 263 23.57 -7.47 -12.00
N PRO A 264 24.49 -8.37 -12.44
CA PRO A 264 24.15 -9.75 -12.78
C PRO A 264 23.43 -10.47 -11.62
N GLN A 265 23.82 -10.21 -10.39
CA GLN A 265 23.22 -10.79 -9.19
C GLN A 265 21.78 -10.29 -8.96
N PHE A 266 21.53 -9.01 -9.23
CA PHE A 266 20.17 -8.46 -9.19
C PHE A 266 19.31 -9.12 -10.27
N GLU A 267 19.81 -9.22 -11.52
CA GLU A 267 19.04 -9.81 -12.62
C GLU A 267 18.70 -11.28 -12.37
N GLU A 268 19.59 -12.06 -11.78
CA GLU A 268 19.35 -13.46 -11.42
C GLU A 268 18.22 -13.61 -10.40
N LEU A 269 18.13 -12.68 -9.43
CA LEU A 269 17.11 -12.68 -8.40
C LEU A 269 15.82 -11.97 -8.79
N ARG A 270 15.86 -11.15 -9.83
CA ARG A 270 14.73 -10.34 -10.26
C ARG A 270 13.50 -11.18 -10.58
N TRP A 271 12.47 -10.96 -9.82
CA TRP A 271 11.21 -11.69 -9.90
C TRP A 271 10.12 -10.95 -10.67
N PHE A 272 10.36 -9.70 -11.10
CA PHE A 272 9.40 -8.80 -11.74
C PHE A 272 9.88 -8.32 -13.11
N GLU A 273 8.95 -7.80 -13.91
CA GLU A 273 9.27 -7.15 -15.19
C GLU A 273 10.01 -5.83 -14.95
N LEU A 274 11.13 -5.65 -15.62
CA LEU A 274 11.93 -4.44 -15.55
C LEU A 274 12.59 -4.18 -16.92
N PRO A 275 11.92 -3.51 -17.85
CA PRO A 275 12.53 -3.07 -19.08
C PRO A 275 13.65 -2.06 -18.81
N ARG A 276 14.73 -2.11 -19.60
CA ARG A 276 15.86 -1.16 -19.48
C ARG A 276 15.40 0.29 -19.56
N VAL A 277 14.42 0.54 -20.41
CA VAL A 277 13.81 1.85 -20.59
C VAL A 277 13.25 2.41 -19.28
N CYS A 278 12.95 1.57 -18.29
CA CYS A 278 12.45 1.99 -16.98
C CYS A 278 13.56 2.31 -15.99
N LEU A 279 14.83 1.97 -16.27
CA LEU A 279 15.93 2.27 -15.37
C LEU A 279 16.26 3.76 -15.37
N ASP A 280 16.52 4.30 -14.21
CA ASP A 280 16.98 5.68 -14.10
C ASP A 280 18.40 5.78 -14.73
N PRO A 281 18.66 6.74 -15.64
CA PRO A 281 19.98 6.92 -16.22
C PRO A 281 21.09 7.21 -15.21
N MET A 282 20.73 7.56 -13.98
CA MET A 282 21.65 7.89 -12.89
C MET A 282 21.72 6.78 -11.82
N ALA A 283 21.10 5.63 -12.04
CA ALA A 283 21.09 4.51 -11.09
C ALA A 283 22.30 3.60 -11.27
#